data_61294546de3d3dcc73fcaff202c9ee06
#
_entry.id   61294546de3d3dcc73fcaff202c9ee06
#
_cell.length_a   1.000
_cell.length_b   1.000
_cell.length_c   1.000
_cell.angle_alpha   90.00
_cell.angle_beta   90.00
_cell.angle_gamma   90.00
#
_symmetry.space_group_name_H-M   'P 1'
#
loop_
_entity.id
_entity.type
_entity.pdbx_description
1 polymer ?
#
loop_
_entity_poly.entity_id
_entity_poly.type
_entity_poly.pdbx_seq_one_letter_code
_entity_poly.pdbx_strand_id
1 'polypeptide(L)'
;MGDRSNVLQEAGLPHFKSIIADSDLDGLCAAAVLKSVNPEATVHFAHAALVRSGSLDHLIDRNTAMVDLPFHPNCGWYLDHHQTNRPDEQEEKAFIADGGTCHWEATPSAARLAYDVLSPFIDLSHLEEIMPVVDALDSGQISREEFMEDGPILQLSRSLSMREPEHMQRLLGMLAIGTRLVDVLAHPDIAPHVSRAKQERHAAQMVVEKHTTIIDRLAVCRMDEKGVRSNGYLVTAWAGDKADACCIVHGYSDGSIDTPERPALSASFYANSFLPNGQGRYDLSRLATALDPTGGGHANACGCRIQPPGLDSNLEVWLEMWANRDKTLSIL
;
A
#
# COMPACT_ATOMS: atom_id res chain seq x y z
N MET A 1 -28.87 -22.88 -6.69
CA MET A 1 -27.82 -21.94 -7.06
C MET A 1 -27.86 -21.80 -8.57
N GLY A 2 -28.45 -20.70 -9.09
CA GLY A 2 -28.41 -20.42 -10.53
C GLY A 2 -26.98 -20.15 -10.96
N ASP A 3 -26.64 -20.60 -12.14
CA ASP A 3 -25.29 -20.46 -12.70
C ASP A 3 -24.97 -18.96 -12.88
N ARG A 4 -24.23 -18.37 -11.93
CA ARG A 4 -23.83 -16.94 -11.96
C ARG A 4 -22.99 -16.61 -13.21
N SER A 5 -22.29 -17.60 -13.78
CA SER A 5 -21.51 -17.43 -15.01
C SER A 5 -22.38 -17.06 -16.22
N ASN A 6 -23.61 -17.55 -16.29
CA ASN A 6 -24.54 -17.20 -17.35
C ASN A 6 -25.04 -15.75 -17.23
N VAL A 7 -25.28 -15.26 -16.02
CA VAL A 7 -25.75 -13.87 -15.80
C VAL A 7 -24.68 -12.87 -16.21
N LEU A 8 -23.40 -13.16 -15.96
CA LEU A 8 -22.29 -12.30 -16.32
C LEU A 8 -22.02 -12.26 -17.83
N GLN A 9 -22.13 -13.42 -18.50
CA GLN A 9 -22.04 -13.49 -19.96
C GLN A 9 -23.20 -12.75 -20.63
N GLU A 10 -24.41 -12.86 -20.10
CA GLU A 10 -25.58 -12.11 -20.58
C GLU A 10 -25.43 -10.60 -20.34
N ALA A 11 -24.73 -10.19 -19.26
CA ALA A 11 -24.42 -8.81 -18.94
C ALA A 11 -23.20 -8.26 -19.75
N GLY A 12 -22.53 -9.09 -20.56
CA GLY A 12 -21.38 -8.68 -21.36
C GLY A 12 -20.09 -8.50 -20.55
N LEU A 13 -20.04 -9.01 -19.31
CA LEU A 13 -18.83 -8.95 -18.47
C LEU A 13 -17.85 -10.07 -18.87
N PRO A 14 -16.54 -9.76 -18.98
CA PRO A 14 -15.56 -10.74 -19.39
C PRO A 14 -15.39 -11.84 -18.35
N HIS A 15 -15.22 -13.07 -18.83
CA HIS A 15 -14.86 -14.20 -17.99
C HIS A 15 -13.35 -14.34 -17.93
N PHE A 16 -12.78 -14.34 -16.69
CA PHE A 16 -11.36 -14.56 -16.47
C PHE A 16 -11.12 -15.77 -15.56
N LYS A 17 -9.98 -16.42 -15.74
CA LYS A 17 -9.55 -17.62 -15.01
C LYS A 17 -8.58 -17.31 -13.89
N SER A 18 -7.89 -16.17 -14.00
CA SER A 18 -6.94 -15.69 -13.00
C SER A 18 -7.12 -14.19 -12.73
N ILE A 19 -6.76 -13.79 -11.52
CA ILE A 19 -6.74 -12.41 -11.05
C ILE A 19 -5.34 -12.16 -10.52
N ILE A 20 -4.70 -11.07 -10.94
CA ILE A 20 -3.45 -10.57 -10.34
C ILE A 20 -3.78 -9.23 -9.70
N ALA A 21 -3.58 -9.13 -8.39
CA ALA A 21 -3.96 -7.97 -7.57
C ALA A 21 -2.79 -7.47 -6.73
N ASP A 22 -2.77 -6.19 -6.37
CA ASP A 22 -1.81 -5.71 -5.36
C ASP A 22 -2.03 -6.44 -4.02
N SER A 23 -1.00 -6.47 -3.23
CA SER A 23 -0.93 -7.25 -1.99
C SER A 23 -1.35 -6.47 -0.75
N ASP A 24 -1.88 -5.29 -0.91
CA ASP A 24 -2.43 -4.46 0.17
C ASP A 24 -3.95 -4.64 0.36
N LEU A 25 -4.56 -3.76 1.15
CA LEU A 25 -6.00 -3.86 1.43
C LEU A 25 -6.86 -3.50 0.23
N ASP A 26 -6.43 -2.54 -0.59
CA ASP A 26 -7.13 -2.13 -1.79
C ASP A 26 -7.16 -3.26 -2.82
N GLY A 27 -5.99 -3.78 -3.20
CA GLY A 27 -5.88 -4.90 -4.11
C GLY A 27 -6.60 -6.16 -3.61
N LEU A 28 -6.55 -6.45 -2.29
CA LEU A 28 -7.30 -7.56 -1.69
C LEU A 28 -8.82 -7.41 -1.86
N CYS A 29 -9.35 -6.22 -1.55
CA CYS A 29 -10.79 -5.95 -1.64
C CYS A 29 -11.26 -5.93 -3.11
N ALA A 30 -10.48 -5.34 -4.01
CA ALA A 30 -10.75 -5.38 -5.44
C ALA A 30 -10.76 -6.82 -5.98
N ALA A 31 -9.78 -7.64 -5.58
CA ALA A 31 -9.74 -9.07 -5.92
C ALA A 31 -10.95 -9.83 -5.35
N ALA A 32 -11.42 -9.49 -4.14
CA ALA A 32 -12.61 -10.11 -3.54
C ALA A 32 -13.87 -9.80 -4.36
N VAL A 33 -14.03 -8.55 -4.82
CA VAL A 33 -15.11 -8.16 -5.73
C VAL A 33 -15.06 -8.96 -7.02
N LEU A 34 -13.88 -9.05 -7.68
CA LEU A 34 -13.70 -9.83 -8.92
C LEU A 34 -13.95 -11.32 -8.71
N LYS A 35 -13.48 -11.88 -7.59
CA LYS A 35 -13.68 -13.28 -7.25
C LYS A 35 -15.13 -13.61 -6.92
N SER A 36 -15.93 -12.66 -6.45
CA SER A 36 -17.37 -12.83 -6.23
C SER A 36 -18.12 -13.15 -7.53
N VAL A 37 -17.66 -12.64 -8.67
CA VAL A 37 -18.23 -12.90 -10.00
C VAL A 37 -17.59 -14.11 -10.68
N ASN A 38 -16.32 -14.40 -10.42
CA ASN A 38 -15.58 -15.55 -10.93
C ASN A 38 -15.02 -16.40 -9.78
N PRO A 39 -15.85 -17.17 -9.05
CA PRO A 39 -15.42 -17.90 -7.85
C PRO A 39 -14.27 -18.88 -8.08
N GLU A 40 -14.18 -19.44 -9.28
CA GLU A 40 -13.16 -20.42 -9.68
C GLU A 40 -11.84 -19.76 -10.10
N ALA A 41 -11.80 -18.42 -10.24
CA ALA A 41 -10.57 -17.72 -10.62
C ALA A 41 -9.48 -17.90 -9.57
N THR A 42 -8.28 -18.24 -10.02
CA THR A 42 -7.08 -18.27 -9.16
C THR A 42 -6.62 -16.83 -8.91
N VAL A 43 -6.28 -16.48 -7.68
CA VAL A 43 -5.78 -15.14 -7.35
C VAL A 43 -4.31 -15.18 -6.97
N HIS A 44 -3.52 -14.31 -7.60
CA HIS A 44 -2.10 -14.10 -7.32
C HIS A 44 -1.93 -12.67 -6.80
N PHE A 45 -1.36 -12.54 -5.60
CA PHE A 45 -0.99 -11.25 -5.05
C PHE A 45 0.43 -10.86 -5.49
N ALA A 46 0.59 -9.61 -5.86
CA ALA A 46 1.84 -9.06 -6.37
C ALA A 46 2.07 -7.65 -5.81
N HIS A 47 3.06 -6.98 -6.32
CA HIS A 47 3.26 -5.54 -6.20
C HIS A 47 3.79 -4.98 -7.52
N ALA A 48 3.66 -3.68 -7.74
CA ALA A 48 3.98 -3.01 -8.99
C ALA A 48 5.38 -3.34 -9.56
N ALA A 49 6.38 -3.52 -8.69
CA ALA A 49 7.74 -3.85 -9.13
C ALA A 49 7.84 -5.23 -9.82
N LEU A 50 7.05 -6.23 -9.41
CA LEU A 50 7.03 -7.55 -10.04
C LEU A 50 6.43 -7.48 -11.45
N VAL A 51 5.39 -6.66 -11.64
CA VAL A 51 4.80 -6.43 -12.97
C VAL A 51 5.81 -5.70 -13.86
N ARG A 52 6.37 -4.58 -13.39
CA ARG A 52 7.33 -3.78 -14.17
C ARG A 52 8.63 -4.52 -14.52
N SER A 53 9.03 -5.51 -13.72
CA SER A 53 10.21 -6.35 -14.01
C SER A 53 9.94 -7.47 -15.01
N GLY A 54 8.69 -7.69 -15.44
CA GLY A 54 8.30 -8.81 -16.28
C GLY A 54 8.29 -10.17 -15.57
N SER A 55 8.48 -10.19 -14.24
CA SER A 55 8.54 -11.44 -13.48
C SER A 55 7.23 -12.24 -13.53
N LEU A 56 6.12 -11.58 -13.84
CA LEU A 56 4.77 -12.17 -13.90
C LEU A 56 4.27 -12.43 -15.33
N ASP A 57 5.01 -12.08 -16.37
CA ASP A 57 4.55 -12.18 -17.76
C ASP A 57 4.05 -13.59 -18.13
N HIS A 58 4.65 -14.61 -17.53
CA HIS A 58 4.27 -16.01 -17.75
C HIS A 58 2.90 -16.40 -17.14
N LEU A 59 2.32 -15.55 -16.28
CA LEU A 59 1.00 -15.72 -15.65
C LEU A 59 -0.08 -14.88 -16.33
N ILE A 60 0.31 -13.95 -17.21
CA ILE A 60 -0.60 -12.94 -17.76
C ILE A 60 -0.99 -13.31 -19.19
N ASP A 61 -2.26 -13.60 -19.38
CA ASP A 61 -2.88 -13.85 -20.68
C ASP A 61 -4.27 -13.20 -20.77
N ARG A 62 -4.97 -13.38 -21.90
CA ARG A 62 -6.32 -12.83 -22.11
C ARG A 62 -7.39 -13.38 -21.15
N ASN A 63 -7.10 -14.40 -20.35
CA ASN A 63 -7.98 -14.89 -19.29
C ASN A 63 -7.60 -14.31 -17.91
N THR A 64 -6.68 -13.35 -17.86
CA THR A 64 -6.20 -12.74 -16.61
C THR A 64 -6.85 -11.37 -16.43
N ALA A 65 -7.47 -11.14 -15.25
CA ALA A 65 -7.82 -9.81 -14.78
C ALA A 65 -6.65 -9.25 -13.95
N MET A 66 -6.29 -8.00 -14.21
CA MET A 66 -5.31 -7.27 -13.39
C MET A 66 -6.00 -6.11 -12.70
N VAL A 67 -5.77 -5.98 -11.40
CA VAL A 67 -6.40 -4.95 -10.57
C VAL A 67 -5.39 -4.33 -9.62
N ASP A 68 -5.45 -2.98 -9.52
CA ASP A 68 -4.61 -2.19 -8.61
C ASP A 68 -3.10 -2.36 -8.85
N LEU A 69 -2.71 -2.52 -10.11
CA LEU A 69 -1.34 -2.79 -10.56
C LEU A 69 -1.06 -2.08 -11.89
N PRO A 70 0.22 -1.90 -12.27
CA PRO A 70 0.58 -1.34 -13.58
C PRO A 70 -0.09 -2.09 -14.73
N PHE A 71 -0.51 -1.34 -15.74
CA PHE A 71 -1.09 -1.90 -16.98
C PHE A 71 -0.16 -2.91 -17.63
N HIS A 72 -0.73 -4.02 -18.08
CA HIS A 72 -0.04 -5.03 -18.88
C HIS A 72 -0.84 -5.39 -20.13
N PRO A 73 -0.28 -5.24 -21.34
CA PRO A 73 -1.04 -5.35 -22.60
C PRO A 73 -1.60 -6.74 -22.89
N ASN A 74 -1.05 -7.79 -22.26
CA ASN A 74 -1.50 -9.18 -22.49
C ASN A 74 -2.67 -9.60 -21.59
N CYS A 75 -3.03 -8.83 -20.54
CA CYS A 75 -4.19 -9.18 -19.72
C CYS A 75 -5.48 -9.06 -20.53
N GLY A 76 -6.55 -9.68 -20.07
CA GLY A 76 -7.87 -9.59 -20.70
C GLY A 76 -8.75 -8.51 -20.10
N TRP A 77 -8.56 -8.25 -18.81
CA TRP A 77 -9.31 -7.25 -18.07
C TRP A 77 -8.37 -6.44 -17.18
N TYR A 78 -8.43 -5.12 -17.30
CA TYR A 78 -7.61 -4.19 -16.53
C TYR A 78 -8.50 -3.23 -15.77
N LEU A 79 -8.22 -3.08 -14.47
CA LEU A 79 -8.96 -2.19 -13.57
C LEU A 79 -7.97 -1.53 -12.60
N ASP A 80 -7.85 -0.19 -12.66
CA ASP A 80 -6.94 0.56 -11.79
C ASP A 80 -7.36 2.04 -11.69
N HIS A 81 -6.88 2.73 -10.68
CA HIS A 81 -7.16 4.13 -10.40
C HIS A 81 -5.87 5.00 -10.36
N HIS A 82 -4.70 4.38 -10.35
CA HIS A 82 -3.42 5.07 -10.28
C HIS A 82 -3.10 5.81 -11.58
N GLN A 83 -2.83 7.12 -11.49
CA GLN A 83 -2.45 7.93 -12.66
C GLN A 83 -1.16 7.44 -13.33
N THR A 84 -0.22 6.91 -12.56
CA THR A 84 1.07 6.39 -13.06
C THR A 84 0.98 5.04 -13.76
N ASN A 85 -0.13 4.34 -13.61
CA ASN A 85 -0.39 3.02 -14.18
C ASN A 85 -1.36 3.08 -15.37
N ARG A 86 -1.95 4.25 -15.61
CA ARG A 86 -2.92 4.45 -16.71
C ARG A 86 -2.25 4.18 -18.05
N PRO A 87 -2.81 3.30 -18.89
CA PRO A 87 -2.35 3.17 -20.26
C PRO A 87 -2.54 4.48 -21.02
N ASP A 88 -1.66 4.80 -21.93
CA ASP A 88 -1.87 5.94 -22.81
C ASP A 88 -3.01 5.66 -23.80
N GLU A 89 -3.46 6.72 -24.51
CA GLU A 89 -4.60 6.61 -25.43
C GLU A 89 -4.36 5.59 -26.57
N GLN A 90 -3.13 5.42 -27.00
CA GLN A 90 -2.76 4.46 -28.05
C GLN A 90 -2.73 3.04 -27.50
N GLU A 91 -2.18 2.83 -26.32
CA GLU A 91 -2.15 1.55 -25.62
C GLU A 91 -3.57 1.06 -25.30
N GLU A 92 -4.42 1.94 -24.76
CA GLU A 92 -5.81 1.63 -24.43
C GLU A 92 -6.61 1.23 -25.68
N LYS A 93 -6.49 2.01 -26.76
CA LYS A 93 -7.15 1.69 -28.04
C LYS A 93 -6.70 0.36 -28.62
N ALA A 94 -5.38 0.08 -28.59
CA ALA A 94 -4.84 -1.18 -29.06
C ALA A 94 -5.32 -2.35 -28.20
N PHE A 95 -5.34 -2.18 -26.90
CA PHE A 95 -5.81 -3.18 -25.93
C PHE A 95 -7.28 -3.55 -26.16
N ILE A 96 -8.16 -2.54 -26.32
CA ILE A 96 -9.59 -2.75 -26.59
C ILE A 96 -9.78 -3.39 -27.97
N ALA A 97 -9.05 -2.96 -29.00
CA ALA A 97 -9.14 -3.52 -30.34
C ALA A 97 -8.71 -5.01 -30.38
N ASP A 98 -7.84 -5.44 -29.47
CA ASP A 98 -7.40 -6.83 -29.30
C ASP A 98 -8.28 -7.62 -28.29
N GLY A 99 -9.46 -7.09 -27.96
CA GLY A 99 -10.47 -7.77 -27.13
C GLY A 99 -10.27 -7.62 -25.62
N GLY A 100 -9.39 -6.73 -25.18
CA GLY A 100 -9.24 -6.39 -23.77
C GLY A 100 -10.34 -5.44 -23.29
N THR A 101 -10.58 -5.42 -21.98
CA THR A 101 -11.49 -4.48 -21.33
C THR A 101 -10.70 -3.63 -20.33
N CYS A 102 -10.75 -2.30 -20.48
CA CYS A 102 -10.06 -1.35 -19.64
C CYS A 102 -11.06 -0.53 -18.83
N HIS A 103 -10.92 -0.56 -17.51
CA HIS A 103 -11.60 0.30 -16.57
C HIS A 103 -10.54 1.09 -15.80
N TRP A 104 -10.36 2.35 -16.17
CA TRP A 104 -9.51 3.27 -15.44
C TRP A 104 -10.28 4.54 -15.11
N GLU A 105 -10.38 4.83 -13.82
CA GLU A 105 -11.01 6.07 -13.33
C GLU A 105 -10.24 6.56 -12.09
N ALA A 106 -10.20 7.87 -11.90
CA ALA A 106 -9.58 8.48 -10.71
C ALA A 106 -10.50 8.35 -9.48
N THR A 107 -10.81 7.11 -9.10
CA THR A 107 -11.53 6.77 -7.87
C THR A 107 -10.60 6.81 -6.64
N PRO A 108 -11.14 6.86 -5.41
CA PRO A 108 -10.31 6.82 -4.20
C PRO A 108 -9.50 5.53 -4.04
N SER A 109 -9.96 4.41 -4.63
CA SER A 109 -9.31 3.10 -4.56
C SER A 109 -9.71 2.23 -5.77
N ALA A 110 -8.92 1.22 -6.11
CA ALA A 110 -9.27 0.22 -7.13
C ALA A 110 -10.42 -0.67 -6.66
N ALA A 111 -10.53 -0.95 -5.36
CA ALA A 111 -11.67 -1.65 -4.77
C ALA A 111 -12.98 -0.88 -4.99
N ARG A 112 -12.94 0.45 -4.85
CA ARG A 112 -14.09 1.31 -5.13
C ARG A 112 -14.49 1.20 -6.61
N LEU A 113 -13.54 1.28 -7.52
CA LEU A 113 -13.81 1.14 -8.95
C LEU A 113 -14.39 -0.24 -9.28
N ALA A 114 -13.82 -1.32 -8.73
CA ALA A 114 -14.35 -2.68 -8.91
C ALA A 114 -15.78 -2.81 -8.36
N TYR A 115 -16.03 -2.23 -7.18
CA TYR A 115 -17.35 -2.22 -6.57
C TYR A 115 -18.37 -1.48 -7.46
N ASP A 116 -18.04 -0.27 -7.92
CA ASP A 116 -18.95 0.56 -8.72
C ASP A 116 -19.26 -0.09 -10.09
N VAL A 117 -18.27 -0.72 -10.71
CA VAL A 117 -18.44 -1.45 -11.99
C VAL A 117 -19.33 -2.69 -11.82
N LEU A 118 -19.24 -3.42 -10.70
CA LEU A 118 -19.87 -4.73 -10.56
C LEU A 118 -21.13 -4.75 -9.67
N SER A 119 -21.32 -3.78 -8.78
CA SER A 119 -22.52 -3.70 -7.91
C SER A 119 -23.86 -3.61 -8.64
N PRO A 120 -23.96 -3.06 -9.88
CA PRO A 120 -25.22 -3.13 -10.65
C PRO A 120 -25.65 -4.58 -11.03
N PHE A 121 -24.73 -5.53 -11.00
CA PHE A 121 -24.95 -6.89 -11.47
C PHE A 121 -24.98 -7.94 -10.36
N ILE A 122 -24.36 -7.65 -9.22
CA ILE A 122 -24.24 -8.58 -8.08
C ILE A 122 -24.40 -7.84 -6.75
N ASP A 123 -24.86 -8.56 -5.72
CA ASP A 123 -24.93 -8.03 -4.35
C ASP A 123 -23.53 -8.04 -3.72
N LEU A 124 -22.99 -6.84 -3.48
CA LEU A 124 -21.72 -6.56 -2.81
C LEU A 124 -21.91 -5.82 -1.48
N SER A 125 -23.15 -5.76 -0.95
CA SER A 125 -23.49 -4.99 0.27
C SER A 125 -22.63 -5.36 1.48
N HIS A 126 -22.12 -6.59 1.53
CA HIS A 126 -21.22 -7.05 2.59
C HIS A 126 -19.85 -6.34 2.61
N LEU A 127 -19.46 -5.65 1.52
CA LEU A 127 -18.24 -4.87 1.42
C LEU A 127 -18.45 -3.38 1.75
N GLU A 128 -19.69 -2.91 1.85
CA GLU A 128 -19.97 -1.49 2.12
C GLU A 128 -19.34 -0.97 3.41
N GLU A 129 -19.25 -1.80 4.44
CA GLU A 129 -18.62 -1.45 5.72
C GLU A 129 -17.11 -1.21 5.58
N ILE A 130 -16.45 -1.90 4.65
CA ILE A 130 -15.00 -1.85 4.46
C ILE A 130 -14.59 -0.70 3.54
N MET A 131 -15.37 -0.42 2.50
CA MET A 131 -15.03 0.52 1.43
C MET A 131 -14.60 1.91 1.91
N PRO A 132 -15.27 2.59 2.87
CA PRO A 132 -14.84 3.93 3.29
C PRO A 132 -13.43 3.97 3.87
N VAL A 133 -13.02 2.90 4.56
CA VAL A 133 -11.68 2.82 5.16
C VAL A 133 -10.63 2.47 4.11
N VAL A 134 -10.96 1.60 3.14
CA VAL A 134 -10.09 1.32 1.98
C VAL A 134 -9.85 2.61 1.22
N ASP A 135 -10.91 3.32 0.86
CA ASP A 135 -10.86 4.60 0.14
C ASP A 135 -9.98 5.64 0.87
N ALA A 136 -10.16 5.77 2.19
CA ALA A 136 -9.40 6.73 2.99
C ALA A 136 -7.93 6.37 3.14
N LEU A 137 -7.62 5.07 3.24
CA LEU A 137 -6.24 4.58 3.33
C LEU A 137 -5.48 4.79 2.03
N ASP A 138 -6.08 4.36 0.92
CA ASP A 138 -5.41 4.37 -0.37
C ASP A 138 -5.26 5.78 -0.93
N SER A 139 -6.30 6.60 -0.84
CA SER A 139 -6.22 8.03 -1.22
C SER A 139 -5.38 8.89 -0.26
N GLY A 140 -4.89 8.33 0.86
CA GLY A 140 -4.15 9.06 1.88
C GLY A 140 -4.99 10.08 2.66
N GLN A 141 -6.31 9.92 2.67
CA GLN A 141 -7.26 10.83 3.33
C GLN A 141 -7.74 10.35 4.70
N ILE A 142 -7.14 9.28 5.23
CA ILE A 142 -7.44 8.82 6.58
C ILE A 142 -7.11 9.93 7.59
N SER A 143 -8.04 10.25 8.49
CA SER A 143 -7.78 11.21 9.53
C SER A 143 -6.77 10.68 10.57
N ARG A 144 -6.11 11.60 11.27
CA ARG A 144 -5.19 11.22 12.35
C ARG A 144 -5.91 10.47 13.46
N GLU A 145 -7.12 10.87 13.78
CA GLU A 145 -7.97 10.27 14.80
C GLU A 145 -8.29 8.82 14.43
N GLU A 146 -8.81 8.57 13.25
CA GLU A 146 -9.12 7.22 12.76
C GLU A 146 -7.86 6.33 12.71
N PHE A 147 -6.74 6.88 12.23
CA PHE A 147 -5.48 6.15 12.20
C PHE A 147 -4.99 5.77 13.61
N MET A 148 -5.15 6.65 14.60
CA MET A 148 -4.72 6.41 15.99
C MET A 148 -5.67 5.49 16.76
N GLU A 149 -6.98 5.56 16.49
CA GLU A 149 -7.98 4.65 17.07
C GLU A 149 -7.75 3.19 16.69
N ASP A 150 -7.08 2.95 15.56
CA ASP A 150 -6.70 1.62 15.13
C ASP A 150 -7.87 0.65 15.00
N GLY A 151 -8.90 1.08 14.28
CA GLY A 151 -10.12 0.30 14.07
C GLY A 151 -9.87 -1.08 13.43
N PRO A 152 -10.88 -1.95 13.45
CA PRO A 152 -10.75 -3.36 13.01
C PRO A 152 -10.20 -3.51 11.60
N ILE A 153 -10.62 -2.65 10.67
CA ILE A 153 -10.20 -2.69 9.26
C ILE A 153 -8.71 -2.31 9.12
N LEU A 154 -8.23 -1.33 9.90
CA LEU A 154 -6.81 -0.97 9.95
C LEU A 154 -5.95 -2.11 10.52
N GLN A 155 -6.46 -2.80 11.54
CA GLN A 155 -5.79 -3.97 12.10
C GLN A 155 -5.73 -5.11 11.08
N LEU A 156 -6.80 -5.31 10.31
CA LEU A 156 -6.87 -6.28 9.22
C LEU A 156 -5.85 -5.94 8.12
N SER A 157 -5.84 -4.69 7.65
CA SER A 157 -4.89 -4.18 6.65
C SER A 157 -3.44 -4.49 7.04
N ARG A 158 -3.06 -4.25 8.31
CA ARG A 158 -1.71 -4.53 8.79
C ARG A 158 -1.37 -6.01 8.95
N SER A 159 -2.37 -6.89 8.94
CA SER A 159 -2.14 -8.33 8.98
C SER A 159 -1.77 -8.91 7.62
N LEU A 160 -1.92 -8.12 6.53
CA LEU A 160 -1.62 -8.56 5.17
C LEU A 160 -0.10 -8.62 4.94
N SER A 161 0.35 -9.72 4.35
CA SER A 161 1.76 -9.88 3.98
C SER A 161 1.92 -10.93 2.90
N MET A 162 2.66 -10.63 1.84
CA MET A 162 3.05 -11.62 0.82
C MET A 162 3.89 -12.79 1.39
N ARG A 163 4.43 -12.64 2.61
CA ARG A 163 5.12 -13.73 3.31
C ARG A 163 4.15 -14.73 3.94
N GLU A 164 2.87 -14.41 3.98
CA GLU A 164 1.79 -15.23 4.55
C GLU A 164 0.67 -15.44 3.52
N PRO A 165 0.98 -16.09 2.38
CA PRO A 165 0.03 -16.21 1.27
C PRO A 165 -1.24 -16.98 1.64
N GLU A 166 -1.16 -17.94 2.55
CA GLU A 166 -2.31 -18.71 3.02
C GLU A 166 -3.31 -17.83 3.80
N HIS A 167 -2.79 -16.91 4.63
CA HIS A 167 -3.61 -15.94 5.35
C HIS A 167 -4.35 -15.02 4.36
N MET A 168 -3.63 -14.47 3.37
CA MET A 168 -4.22 -13.61 2.34
C MET A 168 -5.29 -14.34 1.52
N GLN A 169 -5.03 -15.58 1.10
CA GLN A 169 -5.99 -16.39 0.35
C GLN A 169 -7.23 -16.74 1.18
N ARG A 170 -7.05 -17.02 2.48
CA ARG A 170 -8.16 -17.29 3.41
C ARG A 170 -9.05 -16.06 3.54
N LEU A 171 -8.43 -14.91 3.78
CA LEU A 171 -9.14 -13.65 3.93
C LEU A 171 -9.90 -13.27 2.66
N LEU A 172 -9.23 -13.34 1.51
CA LEU A 172 -9.83 -13.15 0.19
C LEU A 172 -11.08 -14.04 0.01
N GLY A 173 -10.95 -15.35 0.31
CA GLY A 173 -12.04 -16.31 0.15
C GLY A 173 -13.26 -15.95 1.01
N MET A 174 -13.04 -15.52 2.26
CA MET A 174 -14.11 -15.09 3.15
C MET A 174 -14.81 -13.82 2.66
N LEU A 175 -14.05 -12.82 2.22
CA LEU A 175 -14.62 -11.59 1.66
C LEU A 175 -15.39 -11.86 0.36
N ALA A 176 -14.86 -12.68 -0.53
CA ALA A 176 -15.49 -12.98 -1.81
C ALA A 176 -16.83 -13.73 -1.69
N ILE A 177 -17.03 -14.52 -0.63
CA ILE A 177 -18.32 -15.24 -0.38
C ILE A 177 -19.30 -14.45 0.47
N GLY A 178 -18.99 -13.20 0.83
CA GLY A 178 -19.90 -12.35 1.60
C GLY A 178 -19.87 -12.57 3.11
N THR A 179 -18.73 -13.04 3.67
CA THR A 179 -18.59 -13.15 5.12
C THR A 179 -18.51 -11.74 5.72
N ARG A 180 -19.33 -11.47 6.74
CA ARG A 180 -19.33 -10.17 7.42
C ARG A 180 -17.99 -9.92 8.11
N LEU A 181 -17.55 -8.68 8.14
CA LEU A 181 -16.26 -8.27 8.73
C LEU A 181 -16.09 -8.79 10.17
N VAL A 182 -17.13 -8.71 10.99
CA VAL A 182 -17.08 -9.21 12.38
C VAL A 182 -16.79 -10.72 12.45
N ASP A 183 -17.33 -11.50 11.53
CA ASP A 183 -17.13 -12.95 11.47
C ASP A 183 -15.73 -13.29 10.89
N VAL A 184 -15.24 -12.48 9.93
CA VAL A 184 -13.86 -12.55 9.42
C VAL A 184 -12.86 -12.34 10.56
N LEU A 185 -13.01 -11.26 11.32
CA LEU A 185 -12.08 -10.92 12.41
C LEU A 185 -12.10 -11.92 13.56
N ALA A 186 -13.25 -12.59 13.79
CA ALA A 186 -13.41 -13.63 14.81
C ALA A 186 -12.95 -15.03 14.34
N HIS A 187 -12.64 -15.20 13.03
CA HIS A 187 -12.27 -16.51 12.49
C HIS A 187 -10.95 -17.02 13.10
N PRO A 188 -10.87 -18.30 13.51
CA PRO A 188 -9.69 -18.87 14.18
C PRO A 188 -8.40 -18.75 13.37
N ASP A 189 -8.48 -18.79 12.04
CA ASP A 189 -7.31 -18.65 11.15
C ASP A 189 -6.94 -17.19 10.88
N ILE A 190 -7.81 -16.21 11.18
CA ILE A 190 -7.58 -14.78 10.93
C ILE A 190 -7.18 -14.05 12.22
N ALA A 191 -7.90 -14.29 13.30
CA ALA A 191 -7.71 -13.58 14.56
C ALA A 191 -6.25 -13.58 15.09
N PRO A 192 -5.46 -14.67 14.98
CA PRO A 192 -4.07 -14.66 15.41
C PRO A 192 -3.18 -13.67 14.62
N HIS A 193 -3.39 -13.54 13.30
CA HIS A 193 -2.63 -12.61 12.45
C HIS A 193 -2.96 -11.17 12.78
N VAL A 194 -4.24 -10.84 12.95
CA VAL A 194 -4.71 -9.52 13.38
C VAL A 194 -4.17 -9.18 14.77
N SER A 195 -4.20 -10.13 15.70
CA SER A 195 -3.67 -9.93 17.06
C SER A 195 -2.17 -9.66 17.06
N ARG A 196 -1.40 -10.39 16.24
CA ARG A 196 0.03 -10.16 16.05
C ARG A 196 0.30 -8.77 15.47
N ALA A 197 -0.39 -8.37 14.40
CA ALA A 197 -0.25 -7.05 13.78
C ALA A 197 -0.55 -5.92 14.79
N LYS A 198 -1.54 -6.10 15.66
CA LYS A 198 -1.85 -5.17 16.75
C LYS A 198 -0.72 -5.08 17.78
N GLN A 199 -0.14 -6.21 18.17
CA GLN A 199 0.99 -6.25 19.10
C GLN A 199 2.24 -5.58 18.51
N GLU A 200 2.55 -5.85 17.23
CA GLU A 200 3.67 -5.23 16.51
C GLU A 200 3.48 -3.70 16.40
N ARG A 201 2.27 -3.24 16.08
CA ARG A 201 1.94 -1.81 16.09
C ARG A 201 2.15 -1.19 17.48
N HIS A 202 1.65 -1.84 18.53
CA HIS A 202 1.82 -1.35 19.90
C HIS A 202 3.31 -1.25 20.28
N ALA A 203 4.10 -2.27 19.95
CA ALA A 203 5.55 -2.24 20.17
C ALA A 203 6.22 -1.09 19.41
N ALA A 204 5.86 -0.88 18.13
CA ALA A 204 6.36 0.23 17.34
C ALA A 204 5.95 1.58 17.93
N GLN A 205 4.71 1.72 18.39
CA GLN A 205 4.23 2.96 19.04
C GLN A 205 5.03 3.30 20.30
N MET A 206 5.31 2.33 21.15
CA MET A 206 6.14 2.53 22.35
C MET A 206 7.56 3.02 22.01
N VAL A 207 8.13 2.50 20.91
CA VAL A 207 9.43 2.96 20.41
C VAL A 207 9.33 4.40 19.87
N VAL A 208 8.29 4.69 19.07
CA VAL A 208 8.05 6.05 18.55
C VAL A 208 7.95 7.06 19.70
N GLU A 209 7.13 6.81 20.71
CA GLU A 209 6.94 7.69 21.85
C GLU A 209 8.24 7.96 22.62
N LYS A 210 9.07 6.94 22.79
CA LYS A 210 10.29 7.01 23.59
C LYS A 210 11.50 7.53 22.82
N HIS A 211 11.57 7.30 21.52
CA HIS A 211 12.77 7.50 20.71
C HIS A 211 12.58 8.49 19.55
N THR A 212 11.52 9.31 19.61
CA THR A 212 11.32 10.41 18.67
C THR A 212 11.62 11.75 19.32
N THR A 213 12.43 12.54 18.63
CA THR A 213 12.71 13.94 19.01
C THR A 213 12.26 14.85 17.88
N ILE A 214 11.60 15.95 18.19
CA ILE A 214 11.18 16.93 17.18
C ILE A 214 12.23 18.05 17.12
N ILE A 215 12.85 18.23 15.97
CA ILE A 215 13.88 19.23 15.69
C ILE A 215 13.40 20.11 14.54
N ASP A 216 13.11 21.36 14.82
CA ASP A 216 12.64 22.35 13.83
C ASP A 216 11.52 21.78 12.92
N ARG A 217 10.48 21.18 13.55
CA ARG A 217 9.34 20.54 12.87
C ARG A 217 9.67 19.29 12.04
N LEU A 218 10.84 18.67 12.22
CA LEU A 218 11.16 17.32 11.76
C LEU A 218 11.10 16.35 12.93
N ALA A 219 10.26 15.33 12.86
CA ALA A 219 10.22 14.25 13.84
C ALA A 219 11.29 13.21 13.49
N VAL A 220 12.40 13.21 14.23
CA VAL A 220 13.50 12.24 14.07
C VAL A 220 13.26 11.07 15.00
N CYS A 221 12.91 9.91 14.44
CA CYS A 221 12.61 8.68 15.18
C CYS A 221 13.75 7.67 15.04
N ARG A 222 14.36 7.29 16.16
CA ARG A 222 15.47 6.33 16.23
C ARG A 222 14.94 4.93 16.54
N MET A 223 14.67 4.15 15.50
CA MET A 223 14.27 2.73 15.60
C MET A 223 15.45 1.77 15.38
N ASP A 224 16.63 2.31 15.12
CA ASP A 224 17.86 1.52 15.04
C ASP A 224 18.11 0.78 16.36
N GLU A 225 18.60 -0.44 16.26
CA GLU A 225 18.85 -1.35 17.39
C GLU A 225 17.59 -1.71 18.24
N LYS A 226 16.38 -1.41 17.78
CA LYS A 226 15.14 -1.68 18.54
C LYS A 226 14.40 -2.94 18.12
N GLY A 227 14.76 -3.55 17.00
CA GLY A 227 14.10 -4.76 16.48
C GLY A 227 12.67 -4.54 15.98
N VAL A 228 12.26 -3.29 15.81
CA VAL A 228 10.95 -2.90 15.26
C VAL A 228 11.12 -2.02 14.04
N ARG A 229 10.10 -1.99 13.19
CA ARG A 229 10.01 -1.10 12.02
C ARG A 229 8.66 -0.40 12.02
N SER A 230 8.61 0.78 11.43
CA SER A 230 7.37 1.52 11.20
C SER A 230 7.44 2.26 9.89
N ASN A 231 6.29 2.63 9.38
CA ASN A 231 6.16 3.61 8.31
C ASN A 231 6.00 5.03 8.89
N GLY A 232 5.98 6.02 8.02
CA GLY A 232 5.89 7.42 8.40
C GLY A 232 4.58 7.81 9.09
N TYR A 233 3.49 7.13 8.77
CA TYR A 233 2.17 7.43 9.34
C TYR A 233 2.16 7.36 10.88
N LEU A 234 2.80 6.36 11.47
CA LEU A 234 2.81 6.23 12.93
C LEU A 234 3.61 7.36 13.59
N VAL A 235 4.75 7.73 13.01
CA VAL A 235 5.61 8.80 13.54
C VAL A 235 4.97 10.17 13.37
N THR A 236 4.40 10.45 12.19
CA THR A 236 3.73 11.74 11.91
C THR A 236 2.41 11.87 12.67
N ALA A 237 1.65 10.78 12.83
CA ALA A 237 0.44 10.77 13.68
C ALA A 237 0.77 11.06 15.15
N TRP A 238 1.86 10.47 15.67
CA TRP A 238 2.35 10.77 17.02
C TRP A 238 2.78 12.24 17.15
N ALA A 239 3.56 12.74 16.19
CA ALA A 239 4.04 14.11 16.20
C ALA A 239 2.92 15.16 16.06
N GLY A 240 1.84 14.80 15.36
CA GLY A 240 0.69 15.68 15.11
C GLY A 240 1.11 16.98 14.41
N ASP A 241 0.62 18.11 14.87
CA ASP A 241 0.89 19.45 14.33
C ASP A 241 2.30 19.99 14.64
N LYS A 242 3.08 19.29 15.45
CA LYS A 242 4.43 19.70 15.83
C LYS A 242 5.48 19.41 14.77
N ALA A 243 5.20 18.54 13.78
CA ALA A 243 6.15 18.20 12.74
C ALA A 243 5.52 18.22 11.34
N ASP A 244 6.25 18.78 10.36
CA ASP A 244 5.85 18.81 8.95
C ASP A 244 6.24 17.51 8.22
N ALA A 245 7.25 16.80 8.74
CA ALA A 245 7.77 15.57 8.19
C ALA A 245 8.43 14.71 9.29
N CYS A 246 8.76 13.48 8.96
CA CYS A 246 9.60 12.64 9.81
C CYS A 246 10.80 12.04 9.07
N CYS A 247 11.86 11.77 9.84
CA CYS A 247 13.00 10.94 9.50
C CYS A 247 13.00 9.74 10.44
N ILE A 248 12.93 8.53 9.90
CA ILE A 248 12.95 7.30 10.68
C ILE A 248 14.22 6.54 10.36
N VAL A 249 15.03 6.26 11.37
CA VAL A 249 16.24 5.43 11.24
C VAL A 249 15.92 4.00 11.64
N HIS A 250 16.22 3.04 10.76
CA HIS A 250 15.95 1.62 10.95
C HIS A 250 17.21 0.76 10.85
N GLY A 251 17.11 -0.48 11.34
CA GLY A 251 18.12 -1.52 11.16
C GLY A 251 19.12 -1.60 12.28
N TYR A 252 20.20 -2.32 12.01
CA TYR A 252 21.27 -2.61 12.97
C TYR A 252 22.63 -2.27 12.37
N SER A 253 23.53 -1.72 13.18
CA SER A 253 24.86 -1.28 12.73
C SER A 253 25.74 -2.47 12.28
N ASP A 254 25.50 -3.66 12.82
CA ASP A 254 26.17 -4.91 12.49
C ASP A 254 25.40 -5.77 11.48
N GLY A 255 24.30 -5.28 10.95
CA GLY A 255 23.47 -5.96 9.95
C GLY A 255 23.96 -5.74 8.53
N SER A 256 23.48 -6.58 7.61
CA SER A 256 23.69 -6.46 6.18
C SER A 256 22.40 -6.72 5.41
N ILE A 257 22.39 -6.44 4.12
CA ILE A 257 21.23 -6.71 3.26
C ILE A 257 20.96 -8.21 3.19
N ASP A 258 22.02 -9.04 3.26
CA ASP A 258 21.94 -10.48 3.16
C ASP A 258 21.66 -11.16 4.51
N THR A 259 21.47 -10.38 5.57
CA THR A 259 21.18 -10.87 6.92
C THR A 259 19.75 -10.44 7.30
N PRO A 260 18.71 -11.26 7.07
CA PRO A 260 17.31 -10.88 7.30
C PRO A 260 16.98 -10.47 8.72
N GLU A 261 17.64 -11.06 9.72
CA GLU A 261 17.43 -10.76 11.13
C GLU A 261 18.07 -9.43 11.56
N ARG A 262 19.06 -8.95 10.80
CA ARG A 262 19.84 -7.76 11.12
C ARG A 262 20.09 -6.91 9.88
N PRO A 263 19.06 -6.20 9.40
CA PRO A 263 19.20 -5.32 8.24
C PRO A 263 20.20 -4.20 8.51
N ALA A 264 20.91 -3.78 7.46
CA ALA A 264 21.79 -2.61 7.53
C ALA A 264 21.00 -1.36 7.92
N LEU A 265 21.69 -0.39 8.51
CA LEU A 265 21.09 0.91 8.83
C LEU A 265 20.56 1.60 7.57
N SER A 266 19.34 2.10 7.67
CA SER A 266 18.67 2.86 6.63
C SER A 266 17.85 3.99 7.23
N ALA A 267 17.53 5.01 6.44
CA ALA A 267 16.60 6.05 6.81
C ALA A 267 15.43 6.11 5.83
N SER A 268 14.26 6.51 6.34
CA SER A 268 13.08 6.81 5.55
C SER A 268 12.53 8.16 5.94
N PHE A 269 12.06 8.91 4.96
CA PHE A 269 11.50 10.25 5.15
C PHE A 269 10.07 10.26 4.66
N TYR A 270 9.16 10.86 5.43
CA TYR A 270 7.75 10.97 5.07
C TYR A 270 7.22 12.36 5.41
N ALA A 271 6.48 12.95 4.49
CA ALA A 271 5.68 14.14 4.77
C ALA A 271 4.55 13.80 5.75
N ASN A 272 4.15 14.78 6.56
CA ASN A 272 3.02 14.60 7.46
C ASN A 272 1.70 14.79 6.70
N SER A 273 1.11 13.69 6.23
CA SER A 273 -0.15 13.68 5.50
C SER A 273 -1.36 14.10 6.32
N PHE A 274 -1.25 14.11 7.65
CA PHE A 274 -2.33 14.55 8.55
C PHE A 274 -2.45 16.07 8.69
N LEU A 275 -1.49 16.83 8.13
CA LEU A 275 -1.56 18.27 8.13
C LEU A 275 -2.24 18.78 6.85
N PRO A 276 -3.07 19.83 6.93
CA PRO A 276 -3.51 20.55 5.74
C PRO A 276 -2.28 21.03 4.94
N ASN A 277 -2.19 20.65 3.68
CA ASN A 277 -1.02 20.90 2.82
C ASN A 277 0.31 20.29 3.33
N GLY A 278 0.27 19.23 4.12
CA GLY A 278 1.46 18.52 4.58
C GLY A 278 2.20 17.81 3.46
N GLN A 279 1.48 17.30 2.47
CA GLN A 279 2.04 16.72 1.26
C GLN A 279 2.31 17.79 0.18
N GLY A 280 3.34 17.56 -0.64
CA GLY A 280 3.67 18.43 -1.76
C GLY A 280 4.35 19.77 -1.41
N ARG A 281 4.66 20.01 -0.12
CA ARG A 281 5.37 21.21 0.31
C ARG A 281 6.86 21.10 0.10
N TYR A 282 7.45 19.94 0.41
CA TYR A 282 8.88 19.67 0.34
C TYR A 282 9.15 18.40 -0.47
N ASP A 283 10.20 18.42 -1.27
CA ASP A 283 10.73 17.24 -1.94
C ASP A 283 11.73 16.51 -1.02
N LEU A 284 11.21 15.58 -0.22
CA LEU A 284 12.01 14.80 0.72
C LEU A 284 12.98 13.84 0.02
N SER A 285 12.75 13.52 -1.26
CA SER A 285 13.67 12.66 -2.02
C SER A 285 15.07 13.24 -2.10
N ARG A 286 15.21 14.56 -2.02
CA ARG A 286 16.50 15.25 -1.95
C ARG A 286 17.28 14.94 -0.66
N LEU A 287 16.58 14.68 0.47
CA LEU A 287 17.25 14.19 1.69
C LEU A 287 17.79 12.78 1.47
N ALA A 288 16.98 11.91 0.86
CA ALA A 288 17.37 10.53 0.60
C ALA A 288 18.57 10.43 -0.34
N THR A 289 18.62 11.27 -1.37
CA THR A 289 19.68 11.25 -2.39
C THR A 289 20.92 12.10 -2.04
N ALA A 290 20.85 12.90 -0.97
CA ALA A 290 21.94 13.81 -0.59
C ALA A 290 23.27 13.11 -0.32
N LEU A 291 23.24 11.91 0.26
CA LEU A 291 24.42 11.13 0.63
C LEU A 291 24.45 9.77 -0.06
N ASP A 292 23.28 9.21 -0.39
CA ASP A 292 23.14 7.91 -1.05
C ASP A 292 22.64 8.10 -2.49
N PRO A 293 23.50 7.95 -3.52
CA PRO A 293 23.08 8.04 -4.92
C PRO A 293 22.07 6.98 -5.33
N THR A 294 21.95 5.89 -4.55
CA THR A 294 20.95 4.81 -4.76
C THR A 294 19.68 5.03 -3.96
N GLY A 295 19.65 6.04 -3.10
CA GLY A 295 18.47 6.48 -2.39
C GLY A 295 17.43 7.07 -3.35
N GLY A 296 16.19 7.20 -2.89
CA GLY A 296 15.12 7.80 -3.70
C GLY A 296 13.73 7.43 -3.21
N GLY A 297 12.75 7.68 -4.06
CA GLY A 297 11.34 7.51 -3.81
C GLY A 297 10.55 8.71 -4.32
N HIS A 298 9.37 8.91 -3.76
CA HIS A 298 8.53 10.06 -4.08
C HIS A 298 8.87 11.26 -3.19
N ALA A 299 8.48 12.46 -3.62
CA ALA A 299 8.69 13.69 -2.86
C ALA A 299 8.14 13.60 -1.41
N ASN A 300 7.03 12.89 -1.21
CA ASN A 300 6.37 12.74 0.09
C ASN A 300 6.77 11.47 0.87
N ALA A 301 7.45 10.49 0.22
CA ALA A 301 7.85 9.23 0.84
C ALA A 301 9.08 8.67 0.12
N CYS A 302 10.20 8.59 0.81
CA CYS A 302 11.47 8.16 0.23
C CYS A 302 12.37 7.52 1.28
N GLY A 303 13.50 6.95 0.85
CA GLY A 303 14.44 6.31 1.75
C GLY A 303 15.83 6.15 1.16
N CYS A 304 16.80 5.88 2.02
CA CYS A 304 18.20 5.69 1.66
C CYS A 304 18.89 4.77 2.66
N ARG A 305 20.10 4.33 2.32
CA ARG A 305 21.01 3.66 3.23
C ARG A 305 21.91 4.67 3.92
N ILE A 306 22.27 4.37 5.15
CA ILE A 306 23.26 5.18 5.86
C ILE A 306 24.62 5.01 5.20
N GLN A 307 25.25 6.11 4.88
CA GLN A 307 26.55 6.17 4.21
C GLN A 307 27.67 6.39 5.23
N PRO A 308 28.93 5.97 4.92
CA PRO A 308 30.10 6.35 5.72
C PRO A 308 30.21 7.88 5.88
N PRO A 309 30.72 8.40 7.00
CA PRO A 309 31.33 7.65 8.11
C PRO A 309 30.34 7.06 9.12
N GLY A 310 29.03 7.28 8.97
CA GLY A 310 28.01 6.69 9.84
C GLY A 310 26.83 7.59 10.10
N LEU A 311 25.94 7.13 10.97
CA LEU A 311 24.63 7.72 11.18
C LEU A 311 24.67 9.17 11.66
N ASP A 312 25.58 9.51 12.59
CA ASP A 312 25.63 10.86 13.15
C ASP A 312 25.95 11.90 12.09
N SER A 313 26.94 11.62 11.21
CA SER A 313 27.27 12.49 10.09
C SER A 313 26.15 12.59 9.04
N ASN A 314 25.41 11.49 8.81
CA ASN A 314 24.25 11.52 7.92
C ASN A 314 23.13 12.39 8.51
N LEU A 315 22.86 12.26 9.81
CA LEU A 315 21.87 13.09 10.51
C LEU A 315 22.25 14.57 10.47
N GLU A 316 23.51 14.94 10.69
CA GLU A 316 23.98 16.32 10.59
C GLU A 316 23.65 16.95 9.24
N VAL A 317 23.95 16.25 8.14
CA VAL A 317 23.64 16.73 6.78
C VAL A 317 22.15 16.89 6.55
N TRP A 318 21.34 15.90 6.96
CA TRP A 318 19.88 15.98 6.79
C TRP A 318 19.26 17.10 7.64
N LEU A 319 19.72 17.29 8.87
CA LEU A 319 19.25 18.36 9.74
C LEU A 319 19.65 19.75 9.21
N GLU A 320 20.84 19.89 8.65
CA GLU A 320 21.26 21.14 7.99
C GLU A 320 20.40 21.43 6.75
N MET A 321 20.15 20.43 5.89
CA MET A 321 19.26 20.59 4.75
C MET A 321 17.84 20.94 5.20
N TRP A 322 17.34 20.29 6.25
CA TRP A 322 16.03 20.55 6.80
C TRP A 322 15.91 21.96 7.42
N ALA A 323 16.92 22.42 8.12
CA ALA A 323 16.97 23.79 8.66
C ALA A 323 16.89 24.85 7.53
N ASN A 324 17.38 24.51 6.33
CA ASN A 324 17.33 25.34 5.13
C ASN A 324 16.24 24.89 4.12
N ARG A 325 15.22 24.14 4.56
CA ARG A 325 14.26 23.41 3.70
C ARG A 325 13.54 24.27 2.67
N ASP A 326 13.25 25.54 2.99
CA ASP A 326 12.60 26.44 2.04
C ASP A 326 13.50 26.79 0.83
N LYS A 327 14.82 26.57 0.93
CA LYS A 327 15.76 26.74 -0.17
C LYS A 327 16.20 25.42 -0.79
N THR A 328 16.34 24.37 0.04
CA THR A 328 16.92 23.08 -0.33
C THR A 328 15.90 22.07 -0.79
N LEU A 329 14.68 22.10 -0.23
CA LEU A 329 13.65 21.08 -0.41
C LEU A 329 12.35 21.62 -1.01
N SER A 330 12.16 22.93 -1.17
CA SER A 330 10.92 23.48 -1.73
C SER A 330 10.64 22.92 -3.13
N ILE A 331 9.37 22.60 -3.39
CA ILE A 331 8.85 22.15 -4.68
C ILE A 331 8.43 23.35 -5.56
N LEU A 332 8.22 24.53 -4.95
CA LEU A 332 7.80 25.78 -5.61
C LEU A 332 8.95 26.56 -6.22
#